data_070cf896c41784fcb39909cba8e2ea58
#
_entry.id   070cf896c41784fcb39909cba8e2ea58
#
_cell.length_a   1.000
_cell.length_b   1.000
_cell.length_c   1.000
_cell.angle_alpha   90.00
_cell.angle_beta   90.00
_cell.angle_gamma   90.00
#
_symmetry.space_group_name_H-M   'P 1'
#
loop_
_entity.id
_entity.type
_entity.pdbx_description
1 polymer ?
#
loop_
_entity_poly.entity_id
_entity_poly.type
_entity_poly.pdbx_seq_one_letter_code
_entity_poly.pdbx_strand_id
1 'polypeptide(L)'
;MGIKKHIPNSITCCNLISGCIATTFAFIGDAKLALCWIVIGAVFDFFDGMSARLLNVSSPIGKELDSLADDVTFGVAPATILFSELNVLEYPGPLLGIKDFIPYVAFLMAAFSALRLAKFNLDKRQTTSFIGLPTPANALFWGSLIVSNPSWIEGTSYSFAFLLAMLAISCYLLVSELPMFALKFKHWGWKDNEVKYCFAALSLICLVVFGIFEAWWIIISLYLLGSILLWWRAKA
;
A
#
# COMPACT_ATOMS: atom_id res chain seq x y z
N MET A 1 27.39 23.67 2.72
CA MET A 1 26.51 22.52 2.99
C MET A 1 26.20 21.83 1.66
N GLY A 2 26.81 20.69 1.44
CA GLY A 2 27.04 20.18 0.11
C GLY A 2 25.86 19.51 -0.58
N ILE A 3 25.98 19.35 -1.88
CA ILE A 3 25.13 18.62 -2.84
C ILE A 3 24.59 17.29 -2.30
N LYS A 4 25.33 16.62 -1.40
CA LYS A 4 24.96 15.34 -0.78
C LYS A 4 23.58 15.33 -0.08
N LYS A 5 23.14 16.48 0.47
CA LYS A 5 21.81 16.59 1.11
C LYS A 5 20.63 16.52 0.13
N HIS A 6 20.90 16.88 -1.13
CA HIS A 6 19.85 16.96 -2.15
C HIS A 6 19.62 15.62 -2.85
N ILE A 7 20.58 14.67 -2.74
CA ILE A 7 20.47 13.36 -3.42
C ILE A 7 19.23 12.57 -2.92
N PRO A 8 19.04 12.34 -1.60
CA PRO A 8 17.84 11.65 -1.15
C PRO A 8 16.55 12.37 -1.58
N ASN A 9 16.48 13.69 -1.38
CA ASN A 9 15.29 14.47 -1.75
C ASN A 9 14.97 14.38 -3.26
N SER A 10 16.00 14.30 -4.12
CA SER A 10 15.79 14.11 -5.56
C SER A 10 15.21 12.74 -5.88
N ILE A 11 15.62 11.70 -5.15
CA ILE A 11 15.07 10.35 -5.28
C ILE A 11 13.62 10.33 -4.78
N THR A 12 13.32 11.00 -3.66
CA THR A 12 11.95 11.18 -3.16
C THR A 12 11.07 11.92 -4.18
N CYS A 13 11.60 12.93 -4.89
CA CYS A 13 10.88 13.56 -5.99
C CYS A 13 10.60 12.58 -7.15
N CYS A 14 11.48 11.62 -7.42
CA CYS A 14 11.20 10.57 -8.40
C CYS A 14 10.07 9.63 -7.93
N ASN A 15 9.99 9.31 -6.62
CA ASN A 15 8.83 8.62 -6.05
C ASN A 15 7.55 9.40 -6.31
N LEU A 16 7.51 10.70 -5.97
CA LEU A 16 6.35 11.57 -6.20
C LEU A 16 5.92 11.60 -7.68
N ILE A 17 6.89 11.78 -8.59
CA ILE A 17 6.61 11.79 -10.04
C ILE A 17 6.02 10.45 -10.47
N SER A 18 6.56 9.33 -9.97
CA SER A 18 6.02 7.99 -10.25
C SER A 18 4.57 7.86 -9.79
N GLY A 19 4.22 8.38 -8.60
CA GLY A 19 2.87 8.43 -8.08
C GLY A 19 1.92 9.27 -8.94
N CYS A 20 2.38 10.42 -9.41
CA CYS A 20 1.61 11.26 -10.34
C CYS A 20 1.34 10.54 -11.66
N ILE A 21 2.35 9.85 -12.22
CA ILE A 21 2.18 9.06 -13.45
C ILE A 21 1.24 7.88 -13.20
N ALA A 22 1.38 7.16 -12.08
CA ALA A 22 0.46 6.10 -11.68
C ALA A 22 -0.99 6.58 -11.64
N THR A 23 -1.23 7.77 -11.05
CA THR A 23 -2.55 8.38 -10.96
C THR A 23 -3.14 8.69 -12.35
N THR A 24 -2.32 9.17 -13.31
CA THR A 24 -2.81 9.40 -14.69
C THR A 24 -3.21 8.11 -15.39
N PHE A 25 -2.43 7.04 -15.26
CA PHE A 25 -2.80 5.73 -15.80
C PHE A 25 -4.04 5.15 -15.13
N ALA A 26 -4.18 5.33 -13.81
CA ALA A 26 -5.37 4.92 -13.08
C ALA A 26 -6.63 5.62 -13.60
N PHE A 27 -6.60 6.93 -13.88
CA PHE A 27 -7.74 7.68 -14.41
C PHE A 27 -8.18 7.23 -15.82
N ILE A 28 -7.26 6.79 -16.66
CA ILE A 28 -7.60 6.25 -17.99
C ILE A 28 -7.98 4.76 -17.95
N GLY A 29 -8.08 4.16 -16.76
CA GLY A 29 -8.50 2.78 -16.56
C GLY A 29 -7.39 1.72 -16.75
N ASP A 30 -6.12 2.11 -16.94
CA ASP A 30 -5.00 1.18 -17.04
C ASP A 30 -4.43 0.88 -15.66
N ALA A 31 -5.13 0.04 -14.89
CA ALA A 31 -4.72 -0.36 -13.55
C ALA A 31 -3.36 -1.07 -13.53
N LYS A 32 -3.00 -1.81 -14.61
CA LYS A 32 -1.73 -2.53 -14.69
C LYS A 32 -0.54 -1.58 -14.83
N LEU A 33 -0.61 -0.58 -15.70
CA LEU A 33 0.43 0.44 -15.80
C LEU A 33 0.46 1.34 -14.55
N ALA A 34 -0.69 1.65 -13.97
CA ALA A 34 -0.75 2.36 -12.69
C ALA A 34 -0.02 1.59 -11.58
N LEU A 35 -0.29 0.28 -11.42
CA LEU A 35 0.42 -0.57 -10.46
C LEU A 35 1.91 -0.65 -10.74
N CYS A 36 2.31 -0.73 -12.01
CA CYS A 36 3.73 -0.71 -12.39
C CYS A 36 4.44 0.56 -11.89
N TRP A 37 3.82 1.73 -12.07
CA TRP A 37 4.37 2.99 -11.60
C TRP A 37 4.32 3.14 -10.07
N ILE A 38 3.34 2.54 -9.38
CA ILE A 38 3.35 2.42 -7.91
C ILE A 38 4.56 1.61 -7.44
N VAL A 39 4.86 0.48 -8.11
CA VAL A 39 6.05 -0.34 -7.78
C VAL A 39 7.34 0.42 -8.04
N ILE A 40 7.45 1.17 -9.15
CA ILE A 40 8.60 2.03 -9.43
C ILE A 40 8.75 3.09 -8.34
N GLY A 41 7.66 3.72 -7.90
CA GLY A 41 7.66 4.65 -6.78
C GLY A 41 8.16 4.02 -5.49
N ALA A 42 7.71 2.80 -5.16
CA ALA A 42 8.19 2.05 -3.99
C ALA A 42 9.69 1.73 -4.05
N VAL A 43 10.23 1.51 -5.25
CA VAL A 43 11.68 1.34 -5.45
C VAL A 43 12.42 2.65 -5.15
N PHE A 44 11.92 3.79 -5.62
CA PHE A 44 12.52 5.09 -5.31
C PHE A 44 12.44 5.42 -3.82
N ASP A 45 11.32 5.17 -3.15
CA ASP A 45 11.14 5.31 -1.70
C ASP A 45 12.18 4.49 -0.92
N PHE A 46 12.37 3.22 -1.30
CA PHE A 46 13.41 2.40 -0.69
C PHE A 46 14.81 3.00 -0.86
N PHE A 47 15.12 3.52 -2.06
CA PHE A 47 16.45 4.06 -2.37
C PHE A 47 16.70 5.42 -1.72
N ASP A 48 15.71 6.28 -1.51
CA ASP A 48 15.91 7.55 -0.83
C ASP A 48 16.25 7.35 0.65
N GLY A 49 15.52 6.47 1.35
CA GLY A 49 15.84 6.10 2.73
C GLY A 49 17.21 5.39 2.85
N MET A 50 17.59 4.56 1.86
CA MET A 50 18.90 3.93 1.82
C MET A 50 20.01 4.98 1.58
N SER A 51 19.82 5.88 0.62
CA SER A 51 20.80 6.94 0.30
C SER A 51 20.99 7.92 1.45
N ALA A 52 19.92 8.30 2.16
CA ALA A 52 20.00 9.15 3.34
C ALA A 52 20.86 8.51 4.44
N ARG A 53 20.69 7.22 4.68
CA ARG A 53 21.50 6.46 5.66
C ARG A 53 22.95 6.31 5.24
N LEU A 54 23.22 5.96 3.98
CA LEU A 54 24.58 5.79 3.45
C LEU A 54 25.38 7.10 3.44
N LEU A 55 24.70 8.23 3.14
CA LEU A 55 25.34 9.54 3.11
C LEU A 55 25.37 10.22 4.49
N ASN A 56 24.77 9.60 5.52
CA ASN A 56 24.61 10.17 6.85
C ASN A 56 23.96 11.56 6.83
N VAL A 57 22.95 11.74 6.00
CA VAL A 57 22.20 12.99 5.88
C VAL A 57 20.75 12.78 6.32
N SER A 58 20.24 13.73 7.11
CA SER A 58 18.83 13.81 7.46
C SER A 58 18.43 15.29 7.45
N SER A 59 17.20 15.57 7.06
CA SER A 59 16.65 16.92 7.13
C SER A 59 15.16 16.85 7.45
N PRO A 60 14.63 17.83 8.23
CA PRO A 60 13.18 17.93 8.46
C PRO A 60 12.39 18.00 7.14
N ILE A 61 12.87 18.78 6.17
CA ILE A 61 12.25 18.90 4.85
C ILE A 61 12.23 17.56 4.12
N GLY A 62 13.31 16.75 4.20
CA GLY A 62 13.35 15.44 3.57
C GLY A 62 12.29 14.48 4.13
N LYS A 63 12.10 14.49 5.45
CA LYS A 63 11.06 13.67 6.10
C LYS A 63 9.64 14.07 5.70
N GLU A 64 9.35 15.37 5.61
CA GLU A 64 8.03 15.84 5.18
C GLU A 64 7.80 15.56 3.69
N LEU A 65 8.83 15.75 2.85
CA LEU A 65 8.76 15.47 1.42
C LEU A 65 8.49 13.98 1.15
N ASP A 66 9.15 13.09 1.89
CA ASP A 66 8.95 11.65 1.88
C ASP A 66 7.47 11.30 2.14
N SER A 67 6.90 11.82 3.24
CA SER A 67 5.49 11.59 3.56
C SER A 67 4.53 12.12 2.50
N LEU A 68 4.82 13.26 1.88
CA LEU A 68 4.00 13.84 0.81
C LEU A 68 4.10 13.00 -0.47
N ALA A 69 5.29 12.52 -0.82
CA ALA A 69 5.51 11.63 -1.96
C ALA A 69 4.78 10.30 -1.78
N ASP A 70 4.91 9.72 -0.59
CA ASP A 70 4.25 8.47 -0.21
C ASP A 70 2.73 8.56 -0.26
N ASP A 71 2.15 9.69 0.18
CA ASP A 71 0.70 9.86 0.12
C ASP A 71 0.19 9.89 -1.32
N VAL A 72 0.92 10.52 -2.24
CA VAL A 72 0.55 10.52 -3.66
C VAL A 72 0.71 9.11 -4.26
N THR A 73 1.84 8.45 -4.01
CA THR A 73 2.17 7.16 -4.63
C THR A 73 1.37 6.00 -4.02
N PHE A 74 1.18 6.00 -2.69
CA PHE A 74 0.57 4.88 -1.98
C PHE A 74 -0.80 5.20 -1.37
N GLY A 75 -1.25 6.45 -1.46
CA GLY A 75 -2.60 6.87 -1.07
C GLY A 75 -3.45 7.24 -2.28
N VAL A 76 -3.06 8.26 -3.04
CA VAL A 76 -3.86 8.82 -4.14
C VAL A 76 -3.91 7.86 -5.33
N ALA A 77 -2.77 7.32 -5.79
CA ALA A 77 -2.74 6.44 -6.97
C ALA A 77 -3.61 5.18 -6.80
N PRO A 78 -3.51 4.39 -5.71
CA PRO A 78 -4.39 3.23 -5.51
C PRO A 78 -5.85 3.63 -5.27
N ALA A 79 -6.14 4.77 -4.64
CA ALA A 79 -7.49 5.29 -4.52
C ALA A 79 -8.08 5.62 -5.90
N THR A 80 -7.28 6.14 -6.82
CA THR A 80 -7.71 6.42 -8.20
C THR A 80 -7.92 5.13 -9.00
N ILE A 81 -7.13 4.07 -8.78
CA ILE A 81 -7.39 2.75 -9.38
C ILE A 81 -8.78 2.26 -8.94
N LEU A 82 -9.08 2.29 -7.64
CA LEU A 82 -10.39 1.89 -7.11
C LEU A 82 -11.52 2.81 -7.61
N PHE A 83 -11.28 4.12 -7.69
CA PHE A 83 -12.23 5.08 -8.24
C PHE A 83 -12.62 4.71 -9.67
N SER A 84 -11.64 4.43 -10.53
CA SER A 84 -11.86 4.06 -11.93
C SER A 84 -12.61 2.74 -12.06
N GLU A 85 -12.29 1.76 -11.23
CA GLU A 85 -13.02 0.49 -11.17
C GLU A 85 -14.47 0.69 -10.75
N LEU A 86 -14.75 1.45 -9.69
CA LEU A 86 -16.10 1.74 -9.24
C LEU A 86 -16.93 2.49 -10.29
N ASN A 87 -16.32 3.29 -11.17
CA ASN A 87 -17.03 4.01 -12.25
C ASN A 87 -17.56 3.09 -13.35
N VAL A 88 -16.95 1.92 -13.56
CA VAL A 88 -17.35 0.99 -14.63
C VAL A 88 -18.26 -0.13 -14.14
N LEU A 89 -18.42 -0.29 -12.83
CA LEU A 89 -19.28 -1.33 -12.24
C LEU A 89 -20.76 -1.02 -12.44
N GLU A 90 -21.57 -2.09 -12.54
CA GLU A 90 -23.01 -2.00 -12.54
C GLU A 90 -23.57 -1.79 -11.13
N TYR A 91 -24.54 -0.88 -11.00
CA TYR A 91 -25.21 -0.58 -9.74
C TYR A 91 -26.64 -1.04 -9.74
N PRO A 92 -27.18 -1.61 -8.63
CA PRO A 92 -28.60 -1.99 -8.53
C PRO A 92 -29.51 -0.76 -8.61
N GLY A 93 -30.73 -0.97 -9.14
CA GLY A 93 -31.71 0.08 -9.41
C GLY A 93 -31.88 1.16 -8.33
N PRO A 94 -31.97 0.83 -7.02
CA PRO A 94 -32.08 1.85 -5.96
C PRO A 94 -30.90 2.82 -5.86
N LEU A 95 -29.71 2.44 -6.34
CA LEU A 95 -28.49 3.25 -6.27
C LEU A 95 -28.21 4.05 -7.55
N LEU A 96 -28.98 3.85 -8.62
CA LEU A 96 -28.77 4.56 -9.90
C LEU A 96 -28.81 6.08 -9.76
N GLY A 97 -29.61 6.61 -8.81
CA GLY A 97 -29.68 8.06 -8.56
C GLY A 97 -28.43 8.69 -7.95
N ILE A 98 -27.55 7.88 -7.36
CA ILE A 98 -26.32 8.34 -6.69
C ILE A 98 -25.06 7.67 -7.24
N LYS A 99 -25.18 6.87 -8.32
CA LYS A 99 -24.08 6.09 -8.89
C LYS A 99 -22.84 6.94 -9.22
N ASP A 100 -23.05 8.17 -9.71
CA ASP A 100 -21.98 9.07 -10.13
C ASP A 100 -21.18 9.65 -8.94
N PHE A 101 -21.71 9.53 -7.71
CA PHE A 101 -21.06 9.98 -6.48
C PHE A 101 -20.35 8.85 -5.74
N ILE A 102 -20.79 7.59 -5.87
CA ILE A 102 -20.24 6.45 -5.15
C ILE A 102 -18.73 6.28 -5.38
N PRO A 103 -18.20 6.40 -6.62
CA PRO A 103 -16.77 6.21 -6.86
C PRO A 103 -15.85 7.15 -6.05
N TYR A 104 -16.30 8.37 -5.75
CA TYR A 104 -15.52 9.34 -4.98
C TYR A 104 -15.20 8.87 -3.55
N VAL A 105 -15.96 7.90 -3.01
CA VAL A 105 -15.70 7.28 -1.71
C VAL A 105 -14.31 6.59 -1.68
N ALA A 106 -13.79 6.17 -2.83
CA ALA A 106 -12.44 5.60 -2.96
C ALA A 106 -11.36 6.54 -2.40
N PHE A 107 -11.52 7.86 -2.50
CA PHE A 107 -10.55 8.84 -2.00
C PHE A 107 -10.46 8.91 -0.46
N LEU A 108 -11.35 8.24 0.27
CA LEU A 108 -11.14 8.00 1.70
C LEU A 108 -9.83 7.25 1.96
N MET A 109 -9.42 6.37 1.04
CA MET A 109 -8.13 5.67 1.12
C MET A 109 -6.95 6.65 1.18
N ALA A 110 -6.93 7.67 0.33
CA ALA A 110 -5.90 8.71 0.34
C ALA A 110 -5.92 9.49 1.68
N ALA A 111 -7.10 9.91 2.15
CA ALA A 111 -7.23 10.62 3.41
C ALA A 111 -6.73 9.79 4.61
N PHE A 112 -7.05 8.49 4.66
CA PHE A 112 -6.58 7.60 5.73
C PHE A 112 -5.10 7.25 5.58
N SER A 113 -4.55 7.23 4.36
CA SER A 113 -3.10 7.10 4.10
C SER A 113 -2.34 8.32 4.64
N ALA A 114 -2.79 9.53 4.32
CA ALA A 114 -2.24 10.77 4.87
C ALA A 114 -2.27 10.78 6.41
N LEU A 115 -3.42 10.40 7.00
CA LEU A 115 -3.56 10.33 8.46
C LEU A 115 -2.61 9.30 9.08
N ARG A 116 -2.42 8.14 8.43
CA ARG A 116 -1.45 7.12 8.86
C ARG A 116 -0.03 7.65 8.82
N LEU A 117 0.39 8.32 7.73
CA LEU A 117 1.73 8.89 7.59
C LEU A 117 1.98 9.96 8.65
N ALA A 118 1.00 10.85 8.90
CA ALA A 118 1.08 11.84 9.97
C ALA A 118 1.23 11.18 11.35
N LYS A 119 0.43 10.14 11.67
CA LYS A 119 0.57 9.39 12.92
C LYS A 119 1.96 8.74 13.03
N PHE A 120 2.44 8.10 11.96
CA PHE A 120 3.75 7.45 11.92
C PHE A 120 4.88 8.44 12.20
N ASN A 121 4.81 9.65 11.67
CA ASN A 121 5.82 10.69 11.88
C ASN A 121 5.90 11.19 13.34
N LEU A 122 4.81 11.10 14.07
CA LEU A 122 4.72 11.54 15.48
C LEU A 122 4.95 10.40 16.48
N ASP A 123 4.73 9.14 16.08
CA ASP A 123 4.79 7.99 16.99
C ASP A 123 6.22 7.47 17.17
N LYS A 124 6.77 7.68 18.36
CA LYS A 124 8.11 7.21 18.75
C LYS A 124 8.18 5.70 19.06
N ARG A 125 7.05 5.01 19.14
CA ARG A 125 6.99 3.56 19.46
C ARG A 125 7.40 2.67 18.29
N GLN A 126 7.29 3.16 17.05
CA GLN A 126 7.47 2.41 15.80
C GLN A 126 8.94 2.26 15.36
N THR A 127 9.84 1.92 16.31
CA THR A 127 11.27 1.72 16.02
C THR A 127 11.59 0.30 15.55
N THR A 128 10.85 -0.70 16.04
CA THR A 128 11.15 -2.14 15.83
C THR A 128 10.05 -2.89 15.07
N SER A 129 8.80 -2.42 15.13
CA SER A 129 7.64 -3.03 14.46
C SER A 129 6.75 -1.94 13.90
N PHE A 130 5.98 -2.25 12.86
CA PHE A 130 4.97 -1.34 12.34
C PHE A 130 3.67 -1.50 13.13
N ILE A 131 2.97 -0.39 13.34
CA ILE A 131 1.62 -0.35 13.91
C ILE A 131 0.68 0.06 12.78
N GLY A 132 -0.35 -0.75 12.52
CA GLY A 132 -1.27 -0.59 11.40
C GLY A 132 -0.68 -1.00 10.05
N LEU A 133 -1.54 -1.11 9.03
CA LEU A 133 -1.16 -1.51 7.68
C LEU A 133 -0.23 -0.47 7.04
N PRO A 134 0.95 -0.84 6.53
CA PRO A 134 1.82 0.07 5.78
C PRO A 134 1.15 0.58 4.49
N THR A 135 1.30 1.87 4.18
CA THR A 135 0.72 2.48 2.96
C THR A 135 1.20 1.81 1.68
N PRO A 136 2.49 1.42 1.50
CA PRO A 136 2.91 0.69 0.31
C PRO A 136 2.24 -0.68 0.19
N ALA A 137 2.06 -1.39 1.31
CA ALA A 137 1.36 -2.69 1.31
C ALA A 137 -0.11 -2.52 0.89
N ASN A 138 -0.79 -1.51 1.41
CA ASN A 138 -2.16 -1.19 1.01
C ASN A 138 -2.27 -0.86 -0.49
N ALA A 139 -1.33 -0.08 -1.02
CA ALA A 139 -1.29 0.28 -2.44
C ALA A 139 -1.09 -0.94 -3.35
N LEU A 140 -0.14 -1.82 -2.99
CA LEU A 140 0.09 -3.08 -3.71
C LEU A 140 -1.11 -4.01 -3.64
N PHE A 141 -1.79 -4.07 -2.49
CA PHE A 141 -3.03 -4.86 -2.33
C PHE A 141 -4.10 -4.39 -3.31
N TRP A 142 -4.45 -3.12 -3.32
CA TRP A 142 -5.53 -2.59 -4.15
C TRP A 142 -5.18 -2.62 -5.64
N GLY A 143 -3.98 -2.21 -6.02
CA GLY A 143 -3.53 -2.28 -7.41
C GLY A 143 -3.55 -3.71 -7.94
N SER A 144 -3.02 -4.67 -7.17
CA SER A 144 -2.98 -6.08 -7.55
C SER A 144 -4.38 -6.71 -7.58
N LEU A 145 -5.26 -6.39 -6.63
CA LEU A 145 -6.62 -6.89 -6.59
C LEU A 145 -7.39 -6.51 -7.86
N ILE A 146 -7.32 -5.25 -8.28
CA ILE A 146 -8.01 -4.78 -9.48
C ILE A 146 -7.36 -5.34 -10.75
N VAL A 147 -6.02 -5.41 -10.83
CA VAL A 147 -5.31 -6.00 -11.99
C VAL A 147 -5.62 -7.47 -12.16
N SER A 148 -5.74 -8.24 -11.06
CA SER A 148 -6.07 -9.67 -11.12
C SER A 148 -7.51 -9.92 -11.57
N ASN A 149 -8.36 -8.92 -11.44
CA ASN A 149 -9.78 -8.93 -11.83
C ASN A 149 -10.46 -10.28 -11.57
N PRO A 150 -10.47 -10.76 -10.33
CA PRO A 150 -10.99 -12.09 -10.03
C PRO A 150 -12.47 -12.15 -10.40
N SER A 151 -12.91 -13.30 -10.95
CA SER A 151 -14.26 -13.51 -11.49
C SER A 151 -15.41 -13.23 -10.49
N TRP A 152 -15.11 -13.17 -9.20
CA TRP A 152 -16.07 -12.79 -8.16
C TRP A 152 -16.23 -11.27 -8.00
N ILE A 153 -15.35 -10.45 -8.59
CA ILE A 153 -15.54 -9.00 -8.76
C ILE A 153 -16.33 -8.74 -10.04
N GLU A 154 -16.01 -9.46 -11.15
CA GLU A 154 -16.75 -9.31 -12.40
C GLU A 154 -18.15 -9.96 -12.32
N GLY A 155 -19.14 -9.27 -12.85
CA GLY A 155 -20.44 -9.85 -13.17
C GLY A 155 -21.42 -10.05 -12.01
N THR A 156 -21.15 -9.56 -10.82
CA THR A 156 -22.11 -9.58 -9.73
C THR A 156 -22.62 -8.18 -9.37
N SER A 157 -23.94 -8.01 -9.28
CA SER A 157 -24.56 -6.75 -8.87
C SER A 157 -24.16 -6.28 -7.45
N TYR A 158 -23.33 -7.03 -6.76
CA TYR A 158 -22.86 -6.74 -5.39
C TYR A 158 -21.37 -6.43 -5.33
N SER A 159 -20.65 -6.45 -6.46
CA SER A 159 -19.20 -6.18 -6.49
C SER A 159 -18.84 -4.83 -5.89
N PHE A 160 -19.63 -3.79 -6.19
CA PHE A 160 -19.45 -2.48 -5.61
C PHE A 160 -19.54 -2.50 -4.07
N ALA A 161 -20.51 -3.22 -3.49
CA ALA A 161 -20.69 -3.31 -2.04
C ALA A 161 -19.51 -4.05 -1.38
N PHE A 162 -19.00 -5.09 -2.04
CA PHE A 162 -17.82 -5.80 -1.59
C PHE A 162 -16.58 -4.88 -1.60
N LEU A 163 -16.34 -4.15 -2.68
CA LEU A 163 -15.20 -3.22 -2.76
C LEU A 163 -15.32 -2.09 -1.74
N LEU A 164 -16.52 -1.56 -1.49
CA LEU A 164 -16.75 -0.55 -0.45
C LEU A 164 -16.51 -1.11 0.96
N ALA A 165 -16.92 -2.34 1.24
CA ALA A 165 -16.64 -3.00 2.51
C ALA A 165 -15.13 -3.22 2.71
N MET A 166 -14.44 -3.69 1.66
CA MET A 166 -12.98 -3.84 1.66
C MET A 166 -12.27 -2.50 1.86
N LEU A 167 -12.76 -1.42 1.24
CA LEU A 167 -12.25 -0.07 1.45
C LEU A 167 -12.38 0.36 2.91
N ALA A 168 -13.55 0.15 3.53
CA ALA A 168 -13.77 0.48 4.94
C ALA A 168 -12.81 -0.29 5.87
N ILE A 169 -12.62 -1.59 5.61
CA ILE A 169 -11.65 -2.43 6.33
C ILE A 169 -10.23 -1.89 6.12
N SER A 170 -9.86 -1.56 4.90
CA SER A 170 -8.54 -1.01 4.53
C SER A 170 -8.26 0.32 5.25
N CYS A 171 -9.23 1.25 5.23
CA CYS A 171 -9.13 2.52 5.95
C CYS A 171 -8.97 2.31 7.47
N TYR A 172 -9.71 1.36 8.05
CA TYR A 172 -9.55 1.01 9.46
C TYR A 172 -8.16 0.43 9.75
N LEU A 173 -7.66 -0.50 8.91
CA LEU A 173 -6.35 -1.13 9.10
C LEU A 173 -5.20 -0.14 8.98
N LEU A 174 -5.28 0.86 8.11
CA LEU A 174 -4.27 1.92 7.96
C LEU A 174 -4.04 2.68 9.27
N VAL A 175 -5.08 2.97 10.05
CA VAL A 175 -5.01 3.77 11.28
C VAL A 175 -5.12 2.94 12.56
N SER A 176 -5.30 1.62 12.44
CA SER A 176 -5.43 0.69 13.57
C SER A 176 -4.14 0.59 14.37
N GLU A 177 -4.25 0.19 15.64
CA GLU A 177 -3.10 -0.11 16.50
C GLU A 177 -2.69 -1.60 16.46
N LEU A 178 -3.01 -2.31 15.38
CA LEU A 178 -2.60 -3.69 15.20
C LEU A 178 -1.09 -3.79 14.98
N PRO A 179 -0.36 -4.54 15.81
CA PRO A 179 1.06 -4.75 15.61
C PRO A 179 1.28 -5.66 14.40
N MET A 180 1.98 -5.16 13.42
CA MET A 180 2.38 -5.93 12.25
C MET A 180 3.73 -6.60 12.50
N PHE A 181 3.89 -7.87 12.13
CA PHE A 181 5.17 -8.51 12.29
C PHE A 181 6.21 -7.90 11.33
N ALA A 182 7.40 -7.62 11.87
CA ALA A 182 8.46 -7.01 11.08
C ALA A 182 9.23 -8.08 10.30
N LEU A 183 9.44 -7.82 8.99
CA LEU A 183 10.32 -8.65 8.15
C LEU A 183 11.81 -8.34 8.37
N LYS A 184 12.16 -7.60 9.43
CA LYS A 184 13.56 -7.32 9.79
C LYS A 184 14.20 -8.54 10.43
N PHE A 185 15.30 -9.01 9.84
CA PHE A 185 16.12 -10.07 10.40
C PHE A 185 17.15 -9.48 11.37
N LYS A 186 17.16 -9.94 12.63
CA LYS A 186 18.21 -9.60 13.60
C LYS A 186 19.46 -10.49 13.42
N HIS A 187 19.25 -11.71 12.94
CA HIS A 187 20.27 -12.69 12.58
C HIS A 187 19.69 -13.62 11.48
N TRP A 188 20.55 -14.33 10.78
CA TRP A 188 20.16 -15.23 9.68
C TRP A 188 19.83 -16.66 10.12
N GLY A 189 19.89 -16.99 11.42
CA GLY A 189 19.53 -18.30 11.95
C GLY A 189 18.03 -18.58 11.80
N TRP A 190 17.65 -19.86 11.73
CA TRP A 190 16.26 -20.30 11.62
C TRP A 190 15.44 -19.91 12.87
N LYS A 191 16.02 -20.18 14.05
CA LYS A 191 15.37 -19.89 15.34
C LYS A 191 14.98 -18.40 15.42
N ASP A 192 13.75 -18.12 15.85
CA ASP A 192 13.13 -16.79 15.95
C ASP A 192 12.86 -16.08 14.60
N ASN A 193 13.10 -16.76 13.46
CA ASN A 193 12.81 -16.26 12.11
C ASN A 193 11.89 -17.20 11.30
N GLU A 194 11.36 -18.27 11.93
CA GLU A 194 10.57 -19.31 11.27
C GLU A 194 9.40 -18.69 10.46
N VAL A 195 8.63 -17.82 11.10
CA VAL A 195 7.48 -17.14 10.46
C VAL A 195 7.92 -16.31 9.26
N LYS A 196 9.06 -15.61 9.35
CA LYS A 196 9.58 -14.76 8.29
C LYS A 196 10.03 -15.59 7.08
N TYR A 197 10.72 -16.71 7.32
CA TYR A 197 11.14 -17.62 6.27
C TYR A 197 9.94 -18.32 5.61
N CYS A 198 8.97 -18.80 6.41
CA CYS A 198 7.74 -19.38 5.88
C CYS A 198 6.96 -18.37 5.04
N PHE A 199 6.83 -17.12 5.52
CA PHE A 199 6.16 -16.06 4.77
C PHE A 199 6.91 -15.72 3.47
N ALA A 200 8.24 -15.62 3.52
CA ALA A 200 9.05 -15.34 2.32
C ALA A 200 8.93 -16.46 1.27
N ALA A 201 8.98 -17.73 1.71
CA ALA A 201 8.80 -18.88 0.82
C ALA A 201 7.40 -18.89 0.19
N LEU A 202 6.36 -18.66 1.00
CA LEU A 202 4.97 -18.60 0.53
C LEU A 202 4.76 -17.44 -0.45
N SER A 203 5.33 -16.27 -0.15
CA SER A 203 5.30 -15.12 -1.05
C SER A 203 5.97 -15.41 -2.40
N LEU A 204 7.10 -16.10 -2.39
CA LEU A 204 7.78 -16.51 -3.62
C LEU A 204 6.94 -17.49 -4.43
N ILE A 205 6.30 -18.45 -3.78
CA ILE A 205 5.37 -19.38 -4.44
C ILE A 205 4.21 -18.60 -5.08
N CYS A 206 3.60 -17.66 -4.35
CA CYS A 206 2.53 -16.82 -4.89
C CYS A 206 2.99 -16.04 -6.13
N LEU A 207 4.18 -15.42 -6.10
CA LEU A 207 4.74 -14.68 -7.24
C LEU A 207 4.97 -15.57 -8.47
N VAL A 208 5.41 -16.82 -8.26
CA VAL A 208 5.64 -17.77 -9.37
C VAL A 208 4.31 -18.29 -9.95
N VAL A 209 3.31 -18.55 -9.10
CA VAL A 209 2.03 -19.16 -9.52
C VAL A 209 1.10 -18.14 -10.15
N PHE A 210 0.96 -16.95 -9.54
CA PHE A 210 -0.02 -15.93 -9.95
C PHE A 210 0.60 -14.79 -10.80
N GLY A 211 1.93 -14.70 -10.84
CA GLY A 211 2.61 -13.60 -11.53
C GLY A 211 2.86 -12.38 -10.67
N ILE A 212 3.78 -11.51 -11.16
CA ILE A 212 4.33 -10.39 -10.38
C ILE A 212 3.30 -9.29 -10.08
N PHE A 213 2.26 -9.15 -10.90
CA PHE A 213 1.25 -8.11 -10.71
C PHE A 213 0.03 -8.61 -9.93
N GLU A 214 -0.28 -9.89 -10.01
CA GLU A 214 -1.51 -10.48 -9.48
C GLU A 214 -1.34 -11.09 -8.09
N ALA A 215 -0.10 -11.36 -7.67
CA ALA A 215 0.17 -12.05 -6.40
C ALA A 215 0.05 -11.16 -5.15
N TRP A 216 0.22 -9.83 -5.28
CA TRP A 216 0.38 -8.96 -4.11
C TRP A 216 -0.84 -8.90 -3.20
N TRP A 217 -2.05 -8.92 -3.75
CA TRP A 217 -3.24 -8.92 -2.90
C TRP A 217 -3.34 -10.18 -2.03
N ILE A 218 -2.90 -11.34 -2.56
CA ILE A 218 -2.84 -12.60 -1.79
C ILE A 218 -1.74 -12.51 -0.73
N ILE A 219 -0.54 -12.07 -1.12
CA ILE A 219 0.60 -11.93 -0.22
C ILE A 219 0.28 -10.98 0.95
N ILE A 220 -0.33 -9.83 0.67
CA ILE A 220 -0.70 -8.86 1.71
C ILE A 220 -1.83 -9.41 2.59
N SER A 221 -2.80 -10.14 2.04
CA SER A 221 -3.82 -10.83 2.83
C SER A 221 -3.20 -11.86 3.79
N LEU A 222 -2.24 -12.65 3.34
CA LEU A 222 -1.49 -13.60 4.16
C LEU A 222 -0.66 -12.88 5.24
N TYR A 223 -0.04 -11.75 4.91
CA TYR A 223 0.69 -10.91 5.87
C TYR A 223 -0.22 -10.39 6.98
N LEU A 224 -1.41 -9.90 6.63
CA LEU A 224 -2.42 -9.42 7.58
C LEU A 224 -2.91 -10.55 8.49
N LEU A 225 -3.32 -11.67 7.91
CA LEU A 225 -3.77 -12.84 8.68
C LEU A 225 -2.68 -13.37 9.61
N GLY A 226 -1.44 -13.48 9.13
CA GLY A 226 -0.30 -13.89 9.94
C GLY A 226 -0.04 -12.93 11.10
N SER A 227 -0.11 -11.61 10.86
CA SER A 227 0.06 -10.59 11.91
C SER A 227 -1.01 -10.69 12.99
N ILE A 228 -2.28 -10.86 12.59
CA ILE A 228 -3.42 -11.01 13.52
C ILE A 228 -3.27 -12.29 14.36
N LEU A 229 -2.90 -13.42 13.73
CA LEU A 229 -2.73 -14.69 14.44
C LEU A 229 -1.58 -14.63 15.45
N LEU A 230 -0.47 -14.00 15.09
CA LEU A 230 0.67 -13.82 16.01
C LEU A 230 0.30 -12.90 17.18
N TRP A 231 -0.44 -11.84 16.92
CA TRP A 231 -0.90 -10.95 17.98
C TRP A 231 -1.86 -11.64 18.96
N TRP A 232 -2.77 -12.48 18.45
CA TRP A 232 -3.68 -13.26 19.29
C TRP A 232 -2.90 -14.25 20.18
N ARG A 233 -1.94 -14.97 19.60
CA ARG A 233 -1.08 -15.90 20.36
C ARG A 233 -0.24 -15.21 21.43
N ALA A 234 0.18 -13.98 21.20
CA ALA A 234 0.95 -13.22 22.18
C ALA A 234 0.10 -12.69 23.36
N LYS A 235 -1.24 -12.66 23.20
CA LYS A 235 -2.18 -12.23 24.24
C LYS A 235 -2.78 -13.40 25.04
N ALA A 236 -2.79 -14.61 24.47
CA ALA A 236 -3.24 -15.84 25.12
C ALA A 236 -2.11 -16.44 25.99
#